data_f9cb9caafcb456ca55df8bf809c75d1c
#
_entry.id   f9cb9caafcb456ca55df8bf809c75d1c
#
_cell.length_a   1.000
_cell.length_b   1.000
_cell.length_c   1.000
_cell.angle_alpha   90.00
_cell.angle_beta   90.00
_cell.angle_gamma   90.00
#
_symmetry.space_group_name_H-M   'P 1'
#
loop_
_entity.id
_entity.type
_entity.pdbx_description
1 polymer ?
#
loop_
_entity_poly.entity_id
_entity_poly.type
_entity_poly.pdbx_seq_one_letter_code
_entity_poly.pdbx_strand_id
1 'polypeptide(L)'
;MSEHELKGIVGSPLDDALGFSFSGIEDGAVVCRLAPTRAALGTIEPPTLHGGALATCIDTACWYALVHESGSQEWVAVDLRCDYLRPAPPDPLRIEAACLRVGRRLGVVDVRIALSGEPDRLIAVGRGTFARTLG
;
A
#
# COMPACT_ATOMS: atom_id res chain seq x y z
N MET A 1 3.59 0.63 16.49
CA MET A 1 4.76 1.41 16.04
C MET A 1 4.29 2.80 15.63
N SER A 2 4.97 3.82 16.09
CA SER A 2 4.59 5.22 15.85
C SER A 2 4.84 5.65 14.41
N GLU A 3 4.21 6.76 14.01
CA GLU A 3 4.45 7.36 12.69
C GLU A 3 5.94 7.66 12.47
N HIS A 4 6.60 8.21 13.50
CA HIS A 4 8.03 8.52 13.45
C HIS A 4 8.88 7.26 13.21
N GLU A 5 8.56 6.19 13.91
CA GLU A 5 9.26 4.91 13.74
C GLU A 5 9.02 4.31 12.33
N LEU A 6 7.79 4.42 11.83
CA LEU A 6 7.47 3.93 10.49
C LEU A 6 8.25 4.69 9.40
N LYS A 7 8.44 6.00 9.58
CA LYS A 7 9.22 6.82 8.64
C LYS A 7 10.69 6.42 8.60
N GLY A 8 11.19 5.78 9.64
CA GLY A 8 12.56 5.30 9.71
C GLY A 8 12.79 3.94 9.03
N ILE A 9 11.73 3.27 8.60
CA ILE A 9 11.87 1.97 7.93
C ILE A 9 12.43 2.17 6.52
N VAL A 10 13.45 1.38 6.20
CA VAL A 10 14.06 1.40 4.86
C VAL A 10 13.12 0.72 3.88
N GLY A 11 12.77 1.40 2.81
CA GLY A 11 11.89 0.87 1.77
C GLY A 11 12.54 -0.29 1.01
N SER A 12 11.72 -1.16 0.43
CA SER A 12 12.23 -2.23 -0.41
C SER A 12 12.74 -1.68 -1.74
N PRO A 13 13.67 -2.38 -2.42
CA PRO A 13 14.12 -1.96 -3.75
C PRO A 13 12.97 -1.81 -4.75
N LEU A 14 11.96 -2.67 -4.69
CA LEU A 14 10.80 -2.59 -5.59
C LEU A 14 9.96 -1.34 -5.30
N ASP A 15 9.67 -1.08 -4.03
CA ASP A 15 8.91 0.11 -3.63
C ASP A 15 9.63 1.39 -4.09
N ASP A 16 10.94 1.46 -3.88
CA ASP A 16 11.75 2.60 -4.30
C ASP A 16 11.73 2.75 -5.83
N ALA A 17 11.85 1.65 -6.56
CA ALA A 17 11.84 1.66 -8.02
C ALA A 17 10.51 2.19 -8.58
N LEU A 18 9.40 1.89 -7.92
CA LEU A 18 8.06 2.33 -8.36
C LEU A 18 7.73 3.76 -7.92
N GLY A 19 8.40 4.27 -6.90
CA GLY A 19 8.13 5.60 -6.32
C GLY A 19 7.16 5.57 -5.14
N PHE A 20 7.05 4.43 -4.46
CA PHE A 20 6.19 4.26 -3.28
C PHE A 20 6.89 4.75 -2.02
N SER A 21 6.15 5.43 -1.15
CA SER A 21 6.64 5.84 0.16
C SER A 21 5.51 5.89 1.19
N PHE A 22 5.87 5.65 2.46
CA PHE A 22 4.98 5.89 3.58
C PHE A 22 4.89 7.40 3.84
N SER A 23 3.67 7.93 4.02
CA SER A 23 3.46 9.37 4.26
C SER A 23 3.12 9.69 5.70
N GLY A 24 2.22 8.94 6.33
CA GLY A 24 1.80 9.24 7.69
C GLY A 24 0.61 8.43 8.15
N ILE A 25 0.07 8.82 9.31
CA ILE A 25 -1.12 8.23 9.90
C ILE A 25 -2.22 9.29 9.92
N GLU A 26 -3.41 8.93 9.43
CA GLU A 26 -4.58 9.80 9.46
C GLU A 26 -5.79 9.00 9.95
N ASP A 27 -6.41 9.47 11.03
CA ASP A 27 -7.58 8.81 11.63
C ASP A 27 -7.37 7.31 11.88
N GLY A 28 -6.16 6.95 12.32
CA GLY A 28 -5.80 5.56 12.62
C GLY A 28 -5.42 4.73 11.40
N ALA A 29 -5.59 5.25 10.19
CA ALA A 29 -5.19 4.56 8.96
C ALA A 29 -3.78 4.96 8.54
N VAL A 30 -3.07 4.01 7.94
CA VAL A 30 -1.78 4.28 7.31
C VAL A 30 -2.03 4.92 5.95
N VAL A 31 -1.32 6.01 5.68
CA VAL A 31 -1.36 6.68 4.39
C VAL A 31 0.00 6.57 3.72
N CYS A 32 -0.01 6.09 2.49
CA CYS A 32 1.16 5.99 1.65
C CYS A 32 0.93 6.76 0.36
N ARG A 33 1.98 6.97 -0.39
CA ARG A 33 1.94 7.70 -1.65
C ARG A 33 2.72 6.96 -2.71
N LEU A 34 2.19 6.97 -3.93
CA LEU A 34 2.94 6.58 -5.11
C LEU A 34 3.18 7.85 -5.94
N ALA A 35 4.45 8.21 -6.11
CA ALA A 35 4.89 9.20 -7.09
C ALA A 35 5.48 8.38 -8.26
N PRO A 36 4.67 8.06 -9.28
CA PRO A 36 5.04 7.01 -10.24
C PRO A 36 6.32 7.33 -11.00
N THR A 37 7.20 6.35 -11.04
CA THR A 37 8.39 6.37 -11.90
C THR A 37 8.08 5.68 -13.21
N ARG A 38 9.02 5.69 -14.16
CA ARG A 38 8.88 4.95 -15.41
C ARG A 38 8.65 3.45 -15.18
N ALA A 39 9.27 2.89 -14.15
CA ALA A 39 9.12 1.47 -13.81
C ALA A 39 7.69 1.08 -13.44
N ALA A 40 6.86 2.05 -13.04
CA ALA A 40 5.47 1.80 -12.65
C ALA A 40 4.50 1.76 -13.85
N LEU A 41 4.98 2.09 -15.05
CA LEU A 41 4.11 2.14 -16.24
C LEU A 41 3.82 0.75 -16.80
N GLY A 42 2.57 0.50 -17.12
CA GLY A 42 2.13 -0.68 -17.86
C GLY A 42 2.10 -0.44 -19.35
N THR A 43 1.70 0.77 -19.75
CA THR A 43 1.75 1.23 -21.13
C THR A 43 2.48 2.56 -21.20
N ILE A 44 3.19 2.76 -22.32
CA ILE A 44 3.97 3.98 -22.53
C ILE A 44 3.13 5.03 -23.27
N GLU A 45 2.32 4.59 -24.25
CA GLU A 45 1.54 5.49 -25.08
C GLU A 45 0.13 4.95 -25.33
N PRO A 46 -0.92 5.55 -24.74
CA PRO A 46 -0.85 6.59 -23.71
C PRO A 46 -0.32 6.02 -22.39
N PRO A 47 0.33 6.84 -21.55
CA PRO A 47 0.93 6.31 -20.31
C PRO A 47 -0.15 5.94 -19.29
N THR A 48 -0.12 4.71 -18.81
CA THR A 48 -0.98 4.22 -17.72
C THR A 48 -0.15 3.36 -16.78
N LEU A 49 -0.55 3.32 -15.53
CA LEU A 49 0.15 2.54 -14.53
C LEU A 49 -0.11 1.04 -14.71
N HIS A 50 0.91 0.26 -14.45
CA HIS A 50 0.82 -1.21 -14.45
C HIS A 50 -0.01 -1.67 -13.25
N GLY A 51 -0.96 -2.61 -13.48
CA GLY A 51 -1.75 -3.18 -12.39
C GLY A 51 -0.88 -3.82 -11.31
N GLY A 52 0.24 -4.41 -11.69
CA GLY A 52 1.22 -4.96 -10.74
C GLY A 52 1.86 -3.89 -9.85
N ALA A 53 2.01 -2.65 -10.34
CA ALA A 53 2.50 -1.56 -9.52
C ALA A 53 1.47 -1.20 -8.44
N LEU A 54 0.18 -1.18 -8.79
CA LEU A 54 -0.90 -0.95 -7.82
C LEU A 54 -0.98 -2.09 -6.81
N ALA A 55 -0.83 -3.33 -7.26
CA ALA A 55 -0.81 -4.50 -6.36
C ALA A 55 0.35 -4.43 -5.37
N THR A 56 1.51 -3.98 -5.81
CA THR A 56 2.66 -3.75 -4.93
C THR A 56 2.34 -2.70 -3.87
N CYS A 57 1.69 -1.60 -4.27
CA CYS A 57 1.26 -0.56 -3.33
C CYS A 57 0.30 -1.11 -2.27
N ILE A 58 -0.64 -1.95 -2.68
CA ILE A 58 -1.59 -2.59 -1.77
C ILE A 58 -0.85 -3.50 -0.79
N ASP A 59 0.05 -4.34 -1.29
CA ASP A 59 0.85 -5.25 -0.48
C ASP A 59 1.64 -4.49 0.60
N THR A 60 2.44 -3.52 0.18
CA THR A 60 3.30 -2.78 1.10
C THR A 60 2.49 -1.93 2.07
N ALA A 61 1.39 -1.29 1.63
CA ALA A 61 0.54 -0.51 2.51
C ALA A 61 -0.11 -1.38 3.60
N CYS A 62 -0.55 -2.60 3.25
CA CYS A 62 -1.04 -3.57 4.22
C CYS A 62 0.01 -3.87 5.28
N TRP A 63 1.25 -4.10 4.85
CA TRP A 63 2.35 -4.40 5.76
C TRP A 63 2.58 -3.25 6.73
N TYR A 64 2.63 -2.00 6.24
CA TYR A 64 2.77 -0.83 7.11
C TYR A 64 1.64 -0.72 8.11
N ALA A 65 0.40 -0.98 7.71
CA ALA A 65 -0.74 -0.93 8.61
C ALA A 65 -0.63 -1.95 9.74
N LEU A 66 -0.21 -3.18 9.41
CA LEU A 66 -0.02 -4.23 10.40
C LEU A 66 1.14 -3.94 11.33
N VAL A 67 2.24 -3.40 10.81
CA VAL A 67 3.39 -2.99 11.63
C VAL A 67 2.98 -1.87 12.60
N HIS A 68 2.22 -0.90 12.12
CA HIS A 68 1.72 0.19 12.96
C HIS A 68 0.87 -0.34 14.11
N GLU A 69 -0.10 -1.19 13.83
CA GLU A 69 -1.03 -1.71 14.82
C GLU A 69 -0.38 -2.70 15.80
N SER A 70 0.47 -3.60 15.29
CA SER A 70 1.02 -4.69 16.10
C SER A 70 2.36 -4.37 16.74
N GLY A 71 3.11 -3.41 16.19
CA GLY A 71 4.48 -3.14 16.61
C GLY A 71 5.49 -4.17 16.12
N SER A 72 5.09 -5.16 15.33
CA SER A 72 5.95 -6.20 14.79
C SER A 72 6.12 -6.04 13.28
N GLN A 73 7.34 -6.25 12.80
CA GLN A 73 7.64 -6.26 11.37
C GLN A 73 7.56 -7.67 10.75
N GLU A 74 7.19 -8.66 11.53
CA GLU A 74 7.23 -10.07 11.13
C GLU A 74 5.93 -10.52 10.48
N TRP A 75 5.50 -9.80 9.44
CA TRP A 75 4.30 -10.13 8.67
C TRP A 75 4.66 -10.53 7.26
N VAL A 76 4.05 -11.63 6.78
CA VAL A 76 4.19 -12.07 5.39
C VAL A 76 2.82 -12.22 4.75
N ALA A 77 2.70 -11.84 3.49
CA ALA A 77 1.45 -11.93 2.76
C ALA A 77 1.07 -13.39 2.52
N VAL A 78 -0.18 -13.72 2.81
CA VAL A 78 -0.78 -15.03 2.53
C VAL A 78 -1.68 -14.93 1.31
N ASP A 79 -2.47 -13.87 1.23
CA ASP A 79 -3.40 -13.62 0.15
C ASP A 79 -3.50 -12.13 -0.10
N LEU A 80 -3.59 -11.75 -1.36
CA LEU A 80 -3.75 -10.37 -1.76
C LEU A 80 -4.80 -10.28 -2.85
N ARG A 81 -5.85 -9.51 -2.58
CA ARG A 81 -6.89 -9.24 -3.55
C ARG A 81 -6.79 -7.79 -4.01
N CYS A 82 -6.88 -7.60 -5.33
CA CYS A 82 -6.88 -6.28 -5.95
C CYS A 82 -8.06 -6.19 -6.91
N ASP A 83 -8.90 -5.17 -6.72
CA ASP A 83 -10.00 -4.87 -7.62
C ASP A 83 -9.68 -3.54 -8.30
N TYR A 84 -9.44 -3.58 -9.60
CA TYR A 84 -9.11 -2.40 -10.40
C TYR A 84 -10.41 -1.79 -10.94
N LEU A 85 -10.74 -0.60 -10.46
CA LEU A 85 -12.03 0.04 -10.77
C LEU A 85 -11.96 0.90 -12.03
N ARG A 86 -10.80 1.46 -12.33
CA ARG A 86 -10.57 2.28 -13.52
C ARG A 86 -9.07 2.34 -13.84
N PRO A 87 -8.72 2.67 -15.09
CA PRO A 87 -7.30 2.85 -15.45
C PRO A 87 -6.66 3.94 -14.60
N ALA A 88 -5.41 3.72 -14.18
CA ALA A 88 -4.67 4.68 -13.38
C ALA A 88 -3.78 5.52 -14.29
N PRO A 89 -3.93 6.85 -14.29
CA PRO A 89 -3.00 7.74 -14.99
C PRO A 89 -1.66 7.78 -14.24
N PRO A 90 -0.57 8.25 -14.88
CA PRO A 90 0.74 8.31 -14.25
C PRO A 90 0.89 9.52 -13.30
N ASP A 91 -0.14 9.84 -12.56
CA ASP A 91 -0.19 10.93 -11.62
C ASP A 91 -0.04 10.41 -10.19
N PRO A 92 0.31 11.27 -9.21
CA PRO A 92 0.44 10.84 -7.82
C PRO A 92 -0.83 10.19 -7.28
N LEU A 93 -0.66 9.07 -6.58
CA LEU A 93 -1.74 8.32 -5.95
C LEU A 93 -1.62 8.38 -4.44
N ARG A 94 -2.77 8.42 -3.78
CA ARG A 94 -2.90 8.24 -2.34
C ARG A 94 -3.36 6.82 -2.05
N ILE A 95 -2.66 6.16 -1.16
CA ILE A 95 -2.95 4.79 -0.75
C ILE A 95 -3.27 4.81 0.75
N GLU A 96 -4.46 4.36 1.11
CA GLU A 96 -4.91 4.37 2.50
C GLU A 96 -5.20 2.94 2.94
N ALA A 97 -4.58 2.50 4.03
CA ALA A 97 -4.69 1.15 4.54
C ALA A 97 -5.18 1.16 5.99
N ALA A 98 -6.26 0.41 6.24
CA ALA A 98 -6.86 0.29 7.57
C ALA A 98 -7.01 -1.18 7.94
N CYS A 99 -6.53 -1.54 9.13
CA CYS A 99 -6.66 -2.90 9.63
C CYS A 99 -8.12 -3.21 9.97
N LEU A 100 -8.63 -4.31 9.43
CA LEU A 100 -9.93 -4.87 9.81
C LEU A 100 -9.78 -5.77 11.02
N ARG A 101 -8.67 -6.48 11.10
CA ARG A 101 -8.37 -7.39 12.19
C ARG A 101 -6.86 -7.54 12.35
N VAL A 102 -6.39 -7.47 13.58
CA VAL A 102 -5.00 -7.78 13.90
C VAL A 102 -5.04 -8.82 15.01
N GLY A 103 -4.81 -10.08 14.65
CA GLY A 103 -4.72 -11.18 15.60
C GLY A 103 -3.27 -11.49 15.92
N ARG A 104 -3.07 -12.49 16.74
CA ARG A 104 -1.72 -12.93 17.11
C ARG A 104 -0.99 -13.57 15.94
N ARG A 105 -1.71 -14.24 15.04
CA ARG A 105 -1.14 -14.98 13.91
C ARG A 105 -1.57 -14.46 12.55
N LEU A 106 -2.77 -13.89 12.45
CA LEU A 106 -3.31 -13.40 11.19
C LEU A 106 -3.73 -11.95 11.33
N GLY A 107 -3.53 -11.20 10.25
CA GLY A 107 -4.00 -9.83 10.11
C GLY A 107 -4.71 -9.65 8.77
N VAL A 108 -5.75 -8.82 8.77
CA VAL A 108 -6.52 -8.50 7.57
C VAL A 108 -6.60 -6.99 7.43
N VAL A 109 -6.27 -6.47 6.25
CA VAL A 109 -6.18 -5.04 5.98
C VAL A 109 -6.96 -4.71 4.71
N ASP A 110 -7.76 -3.63 4.76
CA ASP A 110 -8.39 -3.06 3.57
C ASP A 110 -7.57 -1.87 3.07
N VAL A 111 -7.45 -1.73 1.76
CA VAL A 111 -6.70 -0.66 1.11
C VAL A 111 -7.55 0.03 0.06
N ARG A 112 -7.44 1.35 0.00
CA ARG A 112 -8.09 2.20 -1.01
C ARG A 112 -7.02 3.01 -1.72
N ILE A 113 -7.08 3.02 -3.04
CA ILE A 113 -6.16 3.82 -3.88
C ILE A 113 -6.99 4.82 -4.67
N ALA A 114 -6.61 6.09 -4.58
CA ALA A 114 -7.23 7.18 -5.31
C ALA A 114 -6.16 8.14 -5.84
N LEU A 115 -6.54 9.00 -6.79
CA LEU A 115 -5.68 10.11 -7.19
C LEU A 115 -5.50 11.04 -5.98
N SER A 116 -4.27 11.52 -5.78
CA SER A 116 -3.98 12.41 -4.64
C SER A 116 -4.82 13.69 -4.65
N GLY A 117 -5.14 14.22 -5.83
CA GLY A 117 -5.98 15.41 -5.98
C GLY A 117 -7.48 15.14 -5.94
N GLU A 118 -7.90 13.87 -5.98
CA GLU A 118 -9.32 13.46 -6.00
C GLU A 118 -9.52 12.26 -5.09
N PRO A 119 -9.46 12.44 -3.73
CA PRO A 119 -9.46 11.30 -2.80
C PRO A 119 -10.74 10.48 -2.82
N ASP A 120 -11.84 11.02 -3.33
CA ASP A 120 -13.11 10.28 -3.45
C ASP A 120 -13.20 9.47 -4.75
N ARG A 121 -12.28 9.68 -5.69
CA ARG A 121 -12.26 8.96 -6.95
C ARG A 121 -11.36 7.74 -6.87
N LEU A 122 -11.93 6.61 -6.50
CA LEU A 122 -11.18 5.36 -6.34
C LEU A 122 -10.67 4.84 -7.67
N ILE A 123 -9.40 4.48 -7.69
CA ILE A 123 -8.74 3.81 -8.81
C ILE A 123 -8.77 2.30 -8.59
N ALA A 124 -8.50 1.88 -7.36
CA ALA A 124 -8.47 0.47 -6.99
C ALA A 124 -8.78 0.31 -5.50
N VAL A 125 -9.24 -0.86 -5.14
CA VAL A 125 -9.37 -1.28 -3.74
C VAL A 125 -8.74 -2.65 -3.61
N GLY A 126 -8.31 -2.97 -2.40
CA GLY A 126 -7.69 -4.25 -2.15
C GLY A 126 -7.86 -4.73 -0.73
N ARG A 127 -7.55 -5.99 -0.52
CA ARG A 127 -7.53 -6.61 0.80
C ARG A 127 -6.35 -7.56 0.88
N GLY A 128 -5.59 -7.43 1.95
CA GLY A 128 -4.49 -8.33 2.24
C GLY A 128 -4.74 -9.13 3.48
N THR A 129 -4.44 -10.43 3.42
CA THR A 129 -4.38 -11.31 4.58
C THR A 129 -2.93 -11.69 4.79
N PHE A 130 -2.43 -11.47 5.99
CA PHE A 130 -1.03 -11.69 6.33
C PHE A 130 -0.93 -12.62 7.53
N ALA A 131 0.14 -13.40 7.56
CA ALA A 131 0.49 -14.22 8.71
C ALA A 131 1.70 -13.63 9.42
N ARG A 132 1.69 -13.72 10.74
CA ARG A 132 2.84 -13.30 11.52
C ARG A 132 3.80 -14.48 11.63
N THR A 133 5.04 -14.25 11.21
CA THR A 133 6.11 -15.24 11.39
C THR A 133 6.63 -15.11 12.82
N LEU A 134 6.10 -15.94 13.70
CA LEU A 134 6.58 -15.99 15.09
C LEU A 134 7.81 -16.88 15.13
N GLY A 135 8.94 -16.22 15.25
CA GLY A 135 10.20 -16.94 15.44
C GLY A 135 10.33 -17.51 16.83
#